data_32260e71c0160feb0c75d08950162f4f
#
_entry.id   32260e71c0160feb0c75d08950162f4f
#
_cell.length_a   1.000
_cell.length_b   1.000
_cell.length_c   1.000
_cell.angle_alpha   90.00
_cell.angle_beta   90.00
_cell.angle_gamma   90.00
#
_symmetry.space_group_name_H-M   'P 1'
#
loop_
_entity.id
_entity.type
_entity.pdbx_description
1 polymer ?
#
loop_
_entity_poly.entity_id
_entity_poly.type
_entity_poly.pdbx_seq_one_letter_code
_entity_poly.pdbx_strand_id
1 'polypeptide(L)'
;MKSFNQYTKYLLSGSIVATTLLSSTNVSLASGTNTDNNKKQSNDEAIAFGNTKNPKNVIFLVGDGMGPSFNTAYRYYQNDPSAKSMKPTTFDKYLKGTNRTYPNDPKENVTDSAAGATAFSSGHKTYNGAIGVDANKNNVKTVLESAKEKGKSTGLVSTAEITDATPAAYASHVDSRDKKDEIAKQFYNDKINGQ
;
A
#
# COMPACT_ATOMS: atom_id res chain seq x y z
N MET A 1 -36.27 -4.79 -15.04
CA MET A 1 -35.43 -3.95 -14.18
C MET A 1 -35.05 -4.75 -12.94
N LYS A 2 -34.04 -5.61 -13.05
CA LYS A 2 -33.47 -6.32 -11.90
C LYS A 2 -32.07 -5.81 -11.71
N SER A 3 -31.92 -5.04 -10.68
CA SER A 3 -30.83 -4.83 -9.74
C SER A 3 -29.40 -4.70 -10.28
N PHE A 4 -29.03 -3.48 -10.52
CA PHE A 4 -27.67 -2.98 -10.65
C PHE A 4 -26.80 -3.17 -9.37
N ASN A 5 -27.39 -3.75 -8.32
CA ASN A 5 -26.84 -3.76 -6.96
C ASN A 5 -25.92 -4.94 -6.65
N GLN A 6 -25.79 -5.90 -7.56
CA GLN A 6 -24.96 -7.09 -7.31
C GLN A 6 -23.53 -6.96 -7.84
N TYR A 7 -23.30 -6.06 -8.78
CA TYR A 7 -21.97 -5.87 -9.39
C TYR A 7 -21.12 -4.80 -8.67
N THR A 8 -21.74 -3.95 -7.87
CA THR A 8 -21.04 -2.88 -7.14
C THR A 8 -20.21 -3.43 -5.96
N LYS A 9 -20.52 -4.61 -5.45
CA LYS A 9 -19.76 -5.25 -4.35
C LYS A 9 -18.40 -5.82 -4.78
N TYR A 10 -18.17 -6.02 -6.05
CA TYR A 10 -16.94 -6.65 -6.56
C TYR A 10 -15.89 -5.67 -7.10
N LEU A 11 -16.20 -4.38 -7.14
CA LEU A 11 -15.33 -3.36 -7.73
C LEU A 11 -14.43 -2.63 -6.71
N LEU A 12 -14.56 -2.90 -5.41
CA LEU A 12 -13.97 -2.09 -4.35
C LEU A 12 -12.70 -2.67 -3.69
N SER A 13 -12.12 -3.74 -4.20
CA SER A 13 -11.08 -4.46 -3.47
C SER A 13 -9.74 -4.64 -4.19
N GLY A 14 -9.37 -3.74 -5.04
CA GLY A 14 -8.05 -3.77 -5.68
C GLY A 14 -7.23 -2.53 -5.32
N SER A 15 -6.40 -2.58 -4.27
CA SER A 15 -5.46 -1.49 -3.97
C SER A 15 -4.24 -1.55 -4.87
N ILE A 16 -3.96 -0.48 -5.61
CA ILE A 16 -2.65 -0.27 -6.23
C ILE A 16 -1.82 0.57 -5.26
N VAL A 17 -0.72 0.01 -4.84
CA VAL A 17 0.27 0.70 -4.03
C VAL A 17 1.43 1.06 -4.93
N ALA A 18 1.69 2.35 -5.09
CA ALA A 18 2.98 2.83 -5.55
C ALA A 18 3.90 2.87 -4.33
N THR A 19 4.60 1.76 -4.07
CA THR A 19 5.58 1.69 -2.99
C THR A 19 6.93 2.12 -3.50
N THR A 20 7.47 3.18 -2.93
CA THR A 20 8.91 3.43 -2.92
C THR A 20 9.48 2.95 -1.58
N LEU A 21 9.61 1.64 -1.42
CA LEU A 21 10.39 1.05 -0.33
C LEU A 21 11.83 0.93 -0.80
N LEU A 22 12.66 1.85 -0.37
CA LEU A 22 14.10 1.71 -0.42
C LEU A 22 14.57 1.13 0.91
N SER A 23 14.50 -0.19 1.03
CA SER A 23 15.27 -0.91 2.03
C SER A 23 16.56 -1.40 1.37
N SER A 24 17.70 -1.01 1.95
CA SER A 24 18.99 -1.60 1.64
C SER A 24 19.07 -3.01 2.25
N THR A 25 18.41 -3.97 1.64
CA THR A 25 18.75 -5.38 1.78
C THR A 25 19.00 -5.91 0.38
N ASN A 26 20.16 -6.51 0.17
CA ASN A 26 20.54 -7.16 -1.07
C ASN A 26 19.52 -8.25 -1.42
N VAL A 27 18.52 -7.90 -2.22
CA VAL A 27 17.71 -8.90 -2.91
C VAL A 27 18.44 -9.20 -4.20
N SER A 28 19.14 -10.30 -4.23
CA SER A 28 19.68 -10.88 -5.46
C SER A 28 18.51 -11.28 -6.34
N LEU A 29 18.19 -10.47 -7.32
CA LEU A 29 17.32 -10.88 -8.43
C LEU A 29 18.14 -11.82 -9.32
N ALA A 30 17.64 -13.04 -9.49
CA ALA A 30 18.18 -14.00 -10.44
C ALA A 30 18.17 -13.36 -11.84
N SER A 31 19.36 -13.03 -12.33
CA SER A 31 19.60 -12.54 -13.68
C SER A 31 19.49 -13.70 -14.66
N GLY A 32 18.42 -13.70 -15.44
CA GLY A 32 18.41 -14.42 -16.71
C GLY A 32 19.31 -13.69 -17.69
N THR A 33 20.43 -14.30 -18.03
CA THR A 33 21.36 -13.78 -19.03
C THR A 33 20.70 -13.75 -20.41
N ASN A 34 20.43 -12.56 -20.92
CA ASN A 34 20.39 -12.30 -22.35
C ASN A 34 21.42 -11.21 -22.69
N THR A 35 22.46 -11.66 -23.33
CA THR A 35 23.47 -10.84 -23.98
C THR A 35 22.86 -10.15 -25.20
N ASP A 36 22.59 -8.86 -25.09
CA ASP A 36 22.58 -7.96 -26.22
C ASP A 36 23.14 -6.59 -25.80
N ASN A 37 24.33 -6.34 -26.29
CA ASN A 37 25.04 -5.09 -26.16
C ASN A 37 24.35 -3.98 -26.97
N ASN A 38 24.32 -2.79 -26.41
CA ASN A 38 23.93 -1.49 -26.94
C ASN A 38 22.49 -1.06 -26.73
N LYS A 39 22.21 -0.57 -25.53
CA LYS A 39 21.32 0.58 -25.35
C LYS A 39 21.87 1.50 -24.27
N LYS A 40 22.17 2.72 -24.65
CA LYS A 40 22.36 3.87 -23.76
C LYS A 40 21.19 3.89 -22.78
N GLN A 41 21.44 3.46 -21.56
CA GLN A 41 20.48 3.58 -20.46
C GLN A 41 20.32 5.07 -20.21
N SER A 42 19.12 5.59 -20.41
CA SER A 42 18.83 7.00 -20.19
C SER A 42 19.02 7.31 -18.72
N ASN A 43 19.69 8.42 -18.42
CA ASN A 43 19.92 8.93 -17.07
C ASN A 43 18.61 9.30 -16.32
N ASP A 44 17.46 9.10 -16.92
CA ASP A 44 16.15 9.45 -16.38
C ASP A 44 15.71 8.54 -15.22
N GLU A 45 16.23 7.31 -15.14
CA GLU A 45 15.92 6.42 -14.01
C GLU A 45 16.58 6.87 -12.70
N ALA A 46 17.71 7.55 -12.76
CA ALA A 46 18.42 8.04 -11.58
C ALA A 46 17.71 9.24 -10.92
N ILE A 47 16.93 10.00 -11.69
CA ILE A 47 16.22 11.19 -11.21
C ILE A 47 14.95 10.81 -10.44
N ALA A 48 14.28 9.69 -10.81
CA ALA A 48 13.01 9.29 -10.23
C ALA A 48 13.10 8.82 -8.77
N PHE A 49 14.28 8.38 -8.32
CA PHE A 49 14.48 7.85 -6.96
C PHE A 49 15.44 8.64 -6.09
N GLY A 50 15.90 9.78 -6.57
CA GLY A 50 16.97 10.50 -5.89
C GLY A 50 18.20 9.59 -5.66
N ASN A 51 19.35 10.02 -6.02
CA ASN A 51 20.60 9.25 -5.91
C ASN A 51 21.05 9.09 -4.43
N THR A 52 20.10 8.83 -3.51
CA THR A 52 20.38 8.66 -2.08
C THR A 52 20.36 7.19 -1.74
N LYS A 53 21.54 6.62 -1.54
CA LYS A 53 21.71 5.26 -1.02
C LYS A 53 20.99 5.04 0.33
N ASN A 54 20.66 6.13 1.04
CA ASN A 54 20.00 6.11 2.33
C ASN A 54 18.91 7.21 2.39
N PRO A 55 17.66 6.93 2.05
CA PRO A 55 16.58 7.90 2.19
C PRO A 55 16.39 8.28 3.68
N LYS A 56 16.36 9.59 3.95
CA LYS A 56 16.16 10.09 5.32
C LYS A 56 14.69 10.00 5.73
N ASN A 57 13.79 10.21 4.78
CA ASN A 57 12.35 10.24 5.00
C ASN A 57 11.66 9.29 4.02
N VAL A 58 10.58 8.66 4.47
CA VAL A 58 9.72 7.80 3.65
C VAL A 58 8.29 8.29 3.77
N ILE A 59 7.64 8.53 2.64
CA ILE A 59 6.21 8.80 2.55
C ILE A 59 5.57 7.63 1.82
N PHE A 60 4.65 6.95 2.50
CA PHE A 60 3.91 5.82 1.94
C PHE A 60 2.49 6.27 1.60
N LEU A 61 2.12 6.19 0.33
CA LEU A 61 0.83 6.62 -0.20
C LEU A 61 0.02 5.40 -0.59
N VAL A 62 -1.16 5.26 -0.02
CA VAL A 62 -2.10 4.17 -0.33
C VAL A 62 -3.34 4.74 -1.00
N GLY A 63 -3.61 4.29 -2.22
CA GLY A 63 -4.89 4.50 -2.88
C GLY A 63 -5.84 3.35 -2.49
N ASP A 64 -6.65 3.57 -1.45
CA ASP A 64 -7.58 2.56 -0.95
C ASP A 64 -8.69 2.31 -1.97
N GLY A 65 -8.92 1.03 -2.29
CA GLY A 65 -9.85 0.62 -3.34
C GLY A 65 -9.42 0.98 -4.77
N MET A 66 -8.27 1.60 -4.96
CA MET A 66 -7.77 2.06 -6.25
C MET A 66 -7.07 0.93 -7.02
N GLY A 67 -7.88 0.00 -7.55
CA GLY A 67 -7.39 -1.09 -8.41
C GLY A 67 -6.99 -0.65 -9.83
N PRO A 68 -6.45 -1.58 -10.63
CA PRO A 68 -6.03 -1.30 -12.03
C PRO A 68 -7.10 -0.65 -12.90
N SER A 69 -8.36 -0.97 -12.63
CA SER A 69 -9.50 -0.41 -13.35
C SER A 69 -9.65 1.10 -13.15
N PHE A 70 -9.37 1.60 -11.95
CA PHE A 70 -9.39 3.04 -11.66
C PHE A 70 -8.29 3.78 -12.40
N ASN A 71 -7.07 3.22 -12.43
CA ASN A 71 -5.99 3.82 -13.21
C ASN A 71 -6.30 3.80 -14.70
N THR A 72 -6.92 2.74 -15.20
CA THR A 72 -7.35 2.64 -16.59
C THR A 72 -8.42 3.68 -16.89
N ALA A 73 -9.44 3.81 -16.04
CA ALA A 73 -10.46 4.84 -16.19
C ALA A 73 -9.86 6.26 -16.18
N TYR A 74 -8.89 6.50 -15.29
CA TYR A 74 -8.21 7.80 -15.22
C TYR A 74 -7.38 8.08 -16.50
N ARG A 75 -6.73 7.06 -17.09
CA ARG A 75 -6.03 7.23 -18.38
C ARG A 75 -6.98 7.69 -19.47
N TYR A 76 -8.17 7.09 -19.55
CA TYR A 76 -9.20 7.50 -20.52
C TYR A 76 -9.76 8.88 -20.20
N TYR A 77 -10.00 9.19 -18.93
CA TYR A 77 -10.52 10.49 -18.50
C TYR A 77 -9.60 11.65 -18.88
N GLN A 78 -8.29 11.51 -18.70
CA GLN A 78 -7.31 12.54 -19.01
C GLN A 78 -6.89 12.58 -20.48
N ASN A 79 -7.29 11.57 -21.27
CA ASN A 79 -6.84 11.45 -22.65
C ASN A 79 -7.55 12.44 -23.55
N ASP A 80 -6.80 13.04 -24.47
CA ASP A 80 -7.37 13.81 -25.59
C ASP A 80 -7.68 12.83 -26.73
N PRO A 81 -8.97 12.66 -27.12
CA PRO A 81 -9.35 11.74 -28.20
C PRO A 81 -8.71 12.07 -29.55
N SER A 82 -8.28 13.31 -29.77
CA SER A 82 -7.59 13.75 -30.97
C SER A 82 -6.10 13.45 -30.99
N ALA A 83 -5.52 13.06 -29.85
CA ALA A 83 -4.11 12.75 -29.73
C ALA A 83 -3.77 11.43 -30.45
N LYS A 84 -2.58 11.38 -31.07
CA LYS A 84 -2.10 10.17 -31.76
C LYS A 84 -1.84 8.99 -30.81
N SER A 85 -1.64 9.26 -29.52
CA SER A 85 -1.37 8.25 -28.50
C SER A 85 -1.92 8.70 -27.16
N MET A 86 -2.26 7.73 -26.31
CA MET A 86 -2.71 7.98 -24.93
C MET A 86 -1.58 8.57 -24.09
N LYS A 87 -1.87 9.66 -23.40
CA LYS A 87 -0.92 10.30 -22.47
C LYS A 87 -0.73 9.42 -21.25
N PRO A 88 0.52 9.07 -20.89
CA PRO A 88 0.78 8.32 -19.67
C PRO A 88 0.43 9.14 -18.42
N THR A 89 -0.10 8.47 -17.40
CA THR A 89 -0.33 9.07 -16.09
C THR A 89 0.99 9.25 -15.35
N THR A 90 0.97 10.00 -14.25
CA THR A 90 2.13 10.08 -13.35
C THR A 90 2.46 8.70 -12.76
N PHE A 91 1.44 7.88 -12.46
CA PHE A 91 1.66 6.51 -11.98
C PHE A 91 2.38 5.63 -13.00
N ASP A 92 2.02 5.74 -14.29
CA ASP A 92 2.66 4.96 -15.35
C ASP A 92 4.16 5.23 -15.44
N LYS A 93 4.58 6.47 -15.18
CA LYS A 93 6.00 6.87 -15.23
C LYS A 93 6.83 6.21 -14.14
N TYR A 94 6.22 5.91 -13.00
CA TYR A 94 6.91 5.37 -11.82
C TYR A 94 6.52 3.92 -11.51
N LEU A 95 5.71 3.28 -12.34
CA LEU A 95 5.29 1.89 -12.15
C LEU A 95 6.51 0.96 -12.19
N LYS A 96 6.75 0.23 -11.10
CA LYS A 96 7.83 -0.75 -10.97
C LYS A 96 7.32 -2.19 -10.89
N GLY A 97 6.05 -2.38 -10.58
CA GLY A 97 5.46 -3.70 -10.46
C GLY A 97 4.05 -3.69 -9.90
N THR A 98 3.57 -4.86 -9.61
CA THR A 98 2.26 -5.10 -9.00
C THR A 98 2.40 -6.01 -7.79
N ASN A 99 1.44 -5.96 -6.89
CA ASN A 99 1.36 -6.86 -5.75
C ASN A 99 0.06 -7.66 -5.77
N ARG A 100 0.03 -8.74 -5.00
CA ARG A 100 -1.17 -9.54 -4.78
C ARG A 100 -1.72 -9.22 -3.40
N THR A 101 -2.98 -8.80 -3.36
CA THR A 101 -3.64 -8.29 -2.15
C THR A 101 -4.55 -9.31 -1.46
N TYR A 102 -4.66 -10.55 -1.96
CA TYR A 102 -5.53 -11.56 -1.35
C TYR A 102 -5.22 -11.74 0.16
N PRO A 103 -6.26 -11.92 1.01
CA PRO A 103 -6.08 -12.13 2.44
C PRO A 103 -5.60 -13.56 2.75
N ASN A 104 -5.13 -13.78 3.97
CA ASN A 104 -4.91 -15.11 4.52
C ASN A 104 -6.20 -15.57 5.24
N ASP A 105 -7.24 -15.80 4.45
CA ASP A 105 -8.56 -16.18 4.93
C ASP A 105 -9.09 -17.33 4.08
N PRO A 106 -9.44 -18.49 4.66
CA PRO A 106 -9.93 -19.63 3.90
C PRO A 106 -11.33 -19.42 3.30
N LYS A 107 -12.05 -18.40 3.73
CA LYS A 107 -13.42 -18.09 3.30
C LYS A 107 -13.50 -16.95 2.29
N GLU A 108 -12.45 -16.14 2.20
CA GLU A 108 -12.44 -14.90 1.43
C GLU A 108 -11.23 -14.83 0.49
N ASN A 109 -11.49 -14.60 -0.80
CA ASN A 109 -10.44 -14.44 -1.81
C ASN A 109 -10.10 -12.98 -2.08
N VAL A 110 -11.00 -12.08 -1.67
CA VAL A 110 -10.88 -10.64 -1.93
C VAL A 110 -10.55 -9.96 -0.61
N THR A 111 -9.44 -9.23 -0.59
CA THR A 111 -9.01 -8.49 0.60
C THR A 111 -9.94 -7.32 0.89
N ASP A 112 -10.16 -7.04 2.17
CA ASP A 112 -10.57 -5.71 2.61
C ASP A 112 -9.35 -4.81 2.85
N SER A 113 -9.59 -3.54 3.20
CA SER A 113 -8.51 -2.60 3.51
C SER A 113 -7.75 -2.97 4.79
N ALA A 114 -8.38 -3.67 5.74
CA ALA A 114 -7.74 -4.06 6.99
C ALA A 114 -6.63 -5.10 6.76
N ALA A 115 -6.96 -6.21 6.12
CA ALA A 115 -5.99 -7.26 5.78
C ALA A 115 -4.92 -6.73 4.81
N GLY A 116 -5.32 -5.91 3.82
CA GLY A 116 -4.39 -5.29 2.88
C GLY A 116 -3.40 -4.35 3.55
N ALA A 117 -3.87 -3.42 4.39
CA ALA A 117 -3.02 -2.48 5.10
C ALA A 117 -2.15 -3.15 6.15
N THR A 118 -2.65 -4.18 6.85
CA THR A 118 -1.83 -4.99 7.76
C THR A 118 -0.67 -5.66 7.02
N ALA A 119 -0.93 -6.21 5.83
CA ALA A 119 0.12 -6.80 5.02
C ALA A 119 1.16 -5.76 4.56
N PHE A 120 0.75 -4.54 4.21
CA PHE A 120 1.67 -3.46 3.84
C PHE A 120 2.49 -2.95 5.02
N SER A 121 1.87 -2.80 6.19
CA SER A 121 2.51 -2.24 7.37
C SER A 121 3.44 -3.22 8.07
N SER A 122 3.15 -4.52 8.03
CA SER A 122 3.87 -5.53 8.82
C SER A 122 4.57 -6.61 7.99
N GLY A 123 4.20 -6.77 6.71
CA GLY A 123 4.65 -7.89 5.89
C GLY A 123 3.91 -9.20 6.14
N HIS A 124 2.91 -9.21 7.02
CA HIS A 124 2.12 -10.40 7.35
C HIS A 124 0.74 -10.36 6.69
N LYS A 125 0.39 -11.42 5.98
CA LYS A 125 -0.98 -11.61 5.50
C LYS A 125 -1.87 -12.11 6.64
N THR A 126 -3.10 -11.57 6.68
CA THR A 126 -4.08 -11.86 7.72
C THR A 126 -5.48 -11.98 7.13
N TYR A 127 -6.47 -12.27 7.95
CA TYR A 127 -7.88 -12.37 7.57
C TYR A 127 -8.53 -10.99 7.41
N ASN A 128 -9.62 -10.93 6.68
CA ASN A 128 -10.37 -9.68 6.49
C ASN A 128 -10.89 -9.12 7.83
N GLY A 129 -10.77 -7.82 8.02
CA GLY A 129 -11.11 -7.12 9.25
C GLY A 129 -9.98 -7.02 10.28
N ALA A 130 -8.89 -7.75 10.14
CA ALA A 130 -7.77 -7.74 11.07
C ALA A 130 -6.91 -6.46 10.95
N ILE A 131 -6.59 -5.85 12.08
CA ILE A 131 -5.77 -4.64 12.18
C ILE A 131 -4.48 -4.96 12.94
N GLY A 132 -3.33 -4.93 12.27
CA GLY A 132 -2.02 -5.11 12.91
C GLY A 132 -1.82 -6.44 13.62
N VAL A 133 -2.61 -7.47 13.27
CA VAL A 133 -2.50 -8.82 13.82
C VAL A 133 -2.36 -9.86 12.73
N ASP A 134 -1.72 -10.98 13.02
CA ASP A 134 -1.59 -12.12 12.12
C ASP A 134 -2.89 -12.95 12.04
N ALA A 135 -2.87 -14.03 11.25
CA ALA A 135 -4.01 -14.93 11.12
C ALA A 135 -4.39 -15.65 12.43
N ASN A 136 -3.50 -15.69 13.41
CA ASN A 136 -3.71 -16.25 14.73
C ASN A 136 -4.07 -15.19 15.78
N LYS A 137 -4.31 -13.94 15.35
CA LYS A 137 -4.63 -12.78 16.19
C LYS A 137 -3.48 -12.32 17.10
N ASN A 138 -2.25 -12.69 16.80
CA ASN A 138 -1.09 -12.14 17.49
C ASN A 138 -0.71 -10.80 16.88
N ASN A 139 -0.33 -9.85 17.72
CA ASN A 139 0.16 -8.55 17.26
C ASN A 139 1.39 -8.73 16.38
N VAL A 140 1.42 -8.03 15.26
CA VAL A 140 2.57 -8.01 14.32
C VAL A 140 3.15 -6.62 14.23
N LYS A 141 4.44 -6.53 14.40
CA LYS A 141 5.16 -5.25 14.41
C LYS A 141 5.08 -4.55 13.07
N THR A 142 4.70 -3.29 13.09
CA THR A 142 4.56 -2.46 11.89
C THR A 142 5.83 -1.71 11.52
N VAL A 143 5.92 -1.25 10.28
CA VAL A 143 7.01 -0.38 9.82
C VAL A 143 7.00 0.98 10.54
N LEU A 144 5.82 1.47 10.94
CA LEU A 144 5.70 2.73 11.69
C LEU A 144 6.27 2.58 13.09
N GLU A 145 5.93 1.52 13.81
CA GLU A 145 6.51 1.19 15.12
C GLU A 145 8.02 1.01 15.01
N SER A 146 8.48 0.28 14.01
CA SER A 146 9.92 0.08 13.77
C SER A 146 10.66 1.39 13.46
N ALA A 147 10.00 2.34 12.80
CA ALA A 147 10.57 3.65 12.55
C ALA A 147 10.65 4.49 13.84
N LYS A 148 9.59 4.45 14.65
CA LYS A 148 9.53 5.14 15.94
C LYS A 148 10.60 4.64 16.91
N GLU A 149 10.79 3.32 17.03
CA GLU A 149 11.87 2.73 17.84
C GLU A 149 13.28 3.17 17.40
N LYS A 150 13.44 3.53 16.13
CA LYS A 150 14.70 4.08 15.59
C LYS A 150 14.79 5.61 15.75
N GLY A 151 13.94 6.21 16.57
CA GLY A 151 13.94 7.65 16.83
C GLY A 151 13.46 8.51 15.67
N LYS A 152 12.71 7.94 14.69
CA LYS A 152 12.14 8.70 13.60
C LYS A 152 10.78 9.27 14.00
N SER A 153 10.47 10.47 13.50
CA SER A 153 9.12 10.99 13.56
C SER A 153 8.20 10.19 12.64
N THR A 154 7.02 9.86 13.14
CA THR A 154 6.01 9.09 12.40
C THR A 154 4.69 9.83 12.40
N GLY A 155 3.85 9.59 11.40
CA GLY A 155 2.54 10.23 11.31
C GLY A 155 1.64 9.48 10.31
N LEU A 156 0.34 9.65 10.54
CA LEU A 156 -0.72 9.10 9.69
C LEU A 156 -1.58 10.26 9.18
N VAL A 157 -1.92 10.22 7.91
CA VAL A 157 -2.83 11.15 7.26
C VAL A 157 -3.86 10.34 6.49
N SER A 158 -5.12 10.64 6.66
CA SER A 158 -6.21 9.93 5.99
C SER A 158 -7.27 10.89 5.50
N THR A 159 -7.93 10.54 4.41
CA THR A 159 -9.15 11.23 3.93
C THR A 159 -10.43 10.60 4.48
N ALA A 160 -10.31 9.46 5.19
CA ALA A 160 -11.37 8.82 5.97
C ALA A 160 -11.16 9.09 7.47
N GLU A 161 -11.93 8.42 8.33
CA GLU A 161 -11.69 8.44 9.77
C GLU A 161 -10.28 7.91 10.08
N ILE A 162 -9.58 8.56 10.99
CA ILE A 162 -8.22 8.12 11.36
C ILE A 162 -8.21 6.72 12.00
N THR A 163 -9.34 6.30 12.56
CA THR A 163 -9.56 4.96 13.12
C THR A 163 -10.01 3.94 12.09
N ASP A 164 -10.16 4.33 10.82
CA ASP A 164 -10.48 3.37 9.76
C ASP A 164 -9.28 2.46 9.47
N ALA A 165 -9.55 1.36 8.82
CA ALA A 165 -8.65 0.22 8.70
C ALA A 165 -7.26 0.56 8.15
N THR A 166 -7.19 1.34 7.08
CA THR A 166 -5.93 1.63 6.40
C THR A 166 -4.94 2.40 7.28
N PRO A 167 -5.28 3.55 7.91
CA PRO A 167 -4.38 4.18 8.86
C PRO A 167 -4.19 3.35 10.14
N ALA A 168 -5.27 2.70 10.64
CA ALA A 168 -5.22 1.93 11.88
C ALA A 168 -4.18 0.80 11.84
N ALA A 169 -4.07 0.10 10.72
CA ALA A 169 -3.16 -1.03 10.57
C ALA A 169 -1.66 -0.68 10.65
N TYR A 170 -1.30 0.60 10.67
CA TYR A 170 0.07 1.05 10.88
C TYR A 170 0.42 1.32 12.33
N ALA A 171 -0.58 1.59 13.20
CA ALA A 171 -0.33 2.06 14.56
C ALA A 171 -1.27 1.46 15.61
N SER A 172 -1.98 0.38 15.31
CA SER A 172 -2.82 -0.32 16.28
C SER A 172 -2.92 -1.81 15.97
N HIS A 173 -3.36 -2.58 16.99
CA HIS A 173 -3.48 -4.03 16.94
C HIS A 173 -4.80 -4.45 17.56
N VAL A 174 -5.77 -4.79 16.71
CA VAL A 174 -7.07 -5.33 17.11
C VAL A 174 -7.53 -6.40 16.13
N ASP A 175 -8.28 -7.36 16.61
CA ASP A 175 -8.77 -8.50 15.82
C ASP A 175 -9.95 -8.15 14.91
N SER A 176 -10.50 -6.92 15.01
CA SER A 176 -11.54 -6.42 14.14
C SER A 176 -11.44 -4.91 13.94
N ARG A 177 -11.55 -4.47 12.69
CA ARG A 177 -11.61 -3.06 12.29
C ARG A 177 -12.80 -2.29 12.90
N ASP A 178 -13.82 -3.00 13.38
CA ASP A 178 -15.00 -2.39 13.99
C ASP A 178 -14.73 -1.89 15.42
N LYS A 179 -13.61 -2.27 16.02
CA LYS A 179 -13.20 -1.84 17.36
C LYS A 179 -12.58 -0.44 17.35
N LYS A 180 -13.30 0.52 16.78
CA LYS A 180 -12.79 1.89 16.57
C LYS A 180 -12.38 2.60 17.87
N ASP A 181 -13.11 2.38 18.95
CA ASP A 181 -12.78 2.95 20.27
C ASP A 181 -11.47 2.40 20.81
N GLU A 182 -11.19 1.13 20.59
CA GLU A 182 -9.94 0.49 21.00
C GLU A 182 -8.77 1.00 20.15
N ILE A 183 -8.96 1.13 18.86
CA ILE A 183 -8.00 1.75 17.94
C ILE A 183 -7.66 3.18 18.38
N ALA A 184 -8.69 3.98 18.68
CA ALA A 184 -8.50 5.35 19.14
C ALA A 184 -7.73 5.43 20.47
N LYS A 185 -8.01 4.52 21.40
CA LYS A 185 -7.27 4.42 22.68
C LYS A 185 -5.80 4.06 22.46
N GLN A 186 -5.51 3.15 21.53
CA GLN A 186 -4.12 2.80 21.20
C GLN A 186 -3.38 3.99 20.60
N PHE A 187 -3.98 4.71 19.64
CA PHE A 187 -3.40 5.94 19.08
C PHE A 187 -3.08 6.99 20.15
N TYR A 188 -4.01 7.19 21.08
CA TYR A 188 -3.85 8.14 22.17
C TYR A 188 -2.71 7.74 23.13
N ASN A 189 -2.69 6.47 23.53
CA ASN A 189 -1.67 5.94 24.45
C ASN A 189 -0.27 5.99 23.82
N ASP A 190 -0.16 5.64 22.53
CA ASP A 190 1.11 5.70 21.81
C ASP A 190 1.63 7.13 21.68
N LYS A 191 0.73 8.12 21.53
CA LYS A 191 1.09 9.54 21.49
C LYS A 191 1.59 10.03 22.85
N ILE A 192 1.02 9.55 23.95
CA ILE A 192 1.40 9.96 25.31
C ILE A 192 2.66 9.23 25.79
N ASN A 193 2.77 7.94 25.49
CA ASN A 193 3.90 7.11 25.87
C ASN A 193 5.07 7.21 24.87
N GLY A 194 4.83 7.82 23.74
CA GLY A 194 5.83 8.09 22.72
C GLY A 194 6.47 9.43 22.95
N GLN A 195 7.36 9.47 23.89
CA GLN A 195 8.29 10.57 24.12
C GLN A 195 9.01 10.98 22.84
#